data_1a54716ce82b73d09fda56237cb0618b
#
_entry.id   1a54716ce82b73d09fda56237cb0618b
#
_cell.length_a   1.000
_cell.length_b   1.000
_cell.length_c   1.000
_cell.angle_alpha   90.00
_cell.angle_beta   90.00
_cell.angle_gamma   90.00
#
_symmetry.space_group_name_H-M   'P 1'
#
loop_
_entity.id
_entity.type
_entity.pdbx_description
1 polymer ?
#
loop_
_entity_poly.entity_id
_entity_poly.type
_entity_poly.pdbx_seq_one_letter_code
_entity_poly.pdbx_strand_id
1 'polypeptide(L)'
;MNNLEKRLTLLQEGIDDTWAKLNLDEKFTRLAHLQEESAKPELWNDLARAKSVNTELKKLESELSIWQILKSQANDLHELIELSAEDLVEEIEAQLTAHEETYAELKKSLRFTDPLDQKDAIIRITAGAGGTEAMDWAGILERMYLRFFEKHGYDVELIERSTGEETGIKTAVYEVYGPEMYGHLKSEHGVHRLVRLSPFNADNLRQTSFSLIEILPILDSEDDLKIDEKDLRIDTYHAGGHGGQSVNTTNSAIRITHLPTNTVVAIQNERSQLQNREKAMEILRGKLLKMQQDQQAESINQLRAGESASWGQQIRNYVMQPYKLVKDTRTKYEETDVDSVLDGKIENFIDAYLESLVGSNN
;
A
#
# COMPACT_ATOMS: atom_id res chain seq x y z
N MET A 1 12.25 -32.28 -22.58
CA MET A 1 10.88 -32.71 -22.22
C MET A 1 10.70 -32.76 -20.69
N ASN A 2 11.29 -33.68 -19.92
CA ASN A 2 11.06 -33.84 -18.47
C ASN A 2 11.23 -32.56 -17.60
N ASN A 3 12.10 -31.61 -18.03
CA ASN A 3 12.26 -30.32 -17.38
C ASN A 3 11.13 -29.34 -17.74
N LEU A 4 10.69 -29.37 -18.99
CA LEU A 4 9.58 -28.52 -19.47
C LEU A 4 8.27 -28.95 -18.83
N GLU A 5 8.01 -30.26 -18.70
CA GLU A 5 6.83 -30.79 -17.99
C GLU A 5 6.79 -30.32 -16.54
N LYS A 6 7.90 -30.39 -15.82
CA LYS A 6 7.98 -29.90 -14.44
C LYS A 6 7.70 -28.40 -14.33
N ARG A 7 8.30 -27.59 -15.21
CA ARG A 7 8.07 -26.13 -15.22
C ARG A 7 6.60 -25.83 -15.52
N LEU A 8 6.00 -26.51 -16.51
CA LEU A 8 4.60 -26.33 -16.86
C LEU A 8 3.66 -26.74 -15.73
N THR A 9 3.92 -27.87 -15.06
CA THR A 9 3.15 -28.32 -13.90
C THR A 9 3.19 -27.27 -12.77
N LEU A 10 4.36 -26.73 -12.46
CA LEU A 10 4.51 -25.68 -11.45
C LEU A 10 3.75 -24.40 -11.85
N LEU A 11 3.78 -24.02 -13.13
CA LEU A 11 3.01 -22.88 -13.63
C LEU A 11 1.49 -23.11 -13.48
N GLN A 12 1.00 -24.30 -13.88
CA GLN A 12 -0.43 -24.65 -13.77
C GLN A 12 -0.89 -24.69 -12.31
N GLU A 13 -0.13 -25.33 -11.43
CA GLU A 13 -0.41 -25.33 -9.98
C GLU A 13 -0.45 -23.91 -9.41
N GLY A 14 0.49 -23.04 -9.83
CA GLY A 14 0.53 -21.66 -9.42
C GLY A 14 -0.68 -20.85 -9.92
N ILE A 15 -1.10 -21.06 -11.18
CA ILE A 15 -2.30 -20.42 -11.73
C ILE A 15 -3.54 -20.89 -10.98
N ASP A 16 -3.70 -22.19 -10.72
CA ASP A 16 -4.86 -22.75 -10.04
C ASP A 16 -4.94 -22.29 -8.57
N ASP A 17 -3.81 -22.22 -7.86
CA ASP A 17 -3.75 -21.66 -6.50
C ASP A 17 -4.17 -20.18 -6.47
N THR A 18 -3.67 -19.38 -7.41
CA THR A 18 -4.05 -17.97 -7.53
C THR A 18 -5.53 -17.81 -7.95
N TRP A 19 -6.01 -18.67 -8.85
CA TRP A 19 -7.40 -18.73 -9.27
C TRP A 19 -8.36 -18.94 -8.10
N ALA A 20 -8.03 -19.90 -7.23
CA ALA A 20 -8.79 -20.21 -6.02
C ALA A 20 -8.73 -19.03 -5.01
N LYS A 21 -7.55 -18.45 -4.78
CA LYS A 21 -7.36 -17.32 -3.85
C LYS A 21 -8.13 -16.07 -4.27
N LEU A 22 -8.23 -15.81 -5.56
CA LEU A 22 -8.95 -14.65 -6.12
C LEU A 22 -10.45 -14.90 -6.31
N ASN A 23 -10.95 -16.11 -6.00
CA ASN A 23 -12.34 -16.54 -6.24
C ASN A 23 -12.78 -16.26 -7.67
N LEU A 24 -11.92 -16.57 -8.69
CA LEU A 24 -12.19 -16.21 -10.07
C LEU A 24 -13.45 -16.89 -10.60
N ASP A 25 -13.80 -18.10 -10.16
CA ASP A 25 -15.05 -18.78 -10.57
C ASP A 25 -16.31 -17.98 -10.17
N GLU A 26 -16.32 -17.39 -8.97
CA GLU A 26 -17.42 -16.52 -8.53
C GLU A 26 -17.48 -15.24 -9.39
N LYS A 27 -16.31 -14.67 -9.70
CA LYS A 27 -16.21 -13.49 -10.57
C LYS A 27 -16.68 -13.80 -11.98
N PHE A 28 -16.37 -14.97 -12.54
CA PHE A 28 -16.90 -15.42 -13.83
C PHE A 28 -18.42 -15.58 -13.78
N THR A 29 -18.97 -16.15 -12.72
CA THR A 29 -20.42 -16.25 -12.52
C THR A 29 -21.07 -14.86 -12.44
N ARG A 30 -20.42 -13.94 -11.73
CA ARG A 30 -20.87 -12.54 -11.63
C ARG A 30 -20.81 -11.83 -12.99
N LEU A 31 -19.76 -12.06 -13.78
CA LEU A 31 -19.61 -11.53 -15.13
C LEU A 31 -20.76 -12.00 -16.03
N ALA A 32 -21.05 -13.29 -16.05
CA ALA A 32 -22.14 -13.86 -16.82
C ALA A 32 -23.50 -13.22 -16.45
N HIS A 33 -23.76 -13.04 -15.15
CA HIS A 33 -24.98 -12.38 -14.68
C HIS A 33 -25.05 -10.90 -15.13
N LEU A 34 -23.94 -10.16 -15.09
CA LEU A 34 -23.89 -8.76 -15.55
C LEU A 34 -24.09 -8.67 -17.07
N GLN A 35 -23.56 -9.62 -17.84
CA GLN A 35 -23.79 -9.70 -19.29
C GLN A 35 -25.27 -9.96 -19.62
N GLU A 36 -25.93 -10.86 -18.89
CA GLU A 36 -27.38 -11.08 -19.01
C GLU A 36 -28.19 -9.83 -18.60
N GLU A 37 -27.80 -9.15 -17.53
CA GLU A 37 -28.45 -7.92 -17.09
C GLU A 37 -28.26 -6.78 -18.10
N SER A 38 -27.06 -6.63 -18.67
CA SER A 38 -26.75 -5.64 -19.71
C SER A 38 -27.52 -5.84 -21.00
N ALA A 39 -27.87 -7.09 -21.32
CA ALA A 39 -28.67 -7.43 -22.51
C ALA A 39 -30.16 -7.11 -22.37
N LYS A 40 -30.66 -6.84 -21.14
CA LYS A 40 -32.09 -6.54 -20.92
C LYS A 40 -32.43 -5.11 -21.33
N PRO A 41 -33.43 -4.88 -22.21
CA PRO A 41 -33.84 -3.53 -22.63
C PRO A 41 -34.28 -2.62 -21.48
N GLU A 42 -34.79 -3.20 -20.39
CA GLU A 42 -35.30 -2.49 -19.21
C GLU A 42 -34.20 -1.76 -18.45
N LEU A 43 -32.97 -2.24 -18.51
CA LEU A 43 -31.81 -1.60 -17.85
C LEU A 43 -31.60 -0.17 -18.36
N TRP A 44 -31.85 0.08 -19.62
CA TRP A 44 -31.62 1.38 -20.26
C TRP A 44 -32.64 2.46 -19.85
N ASN A 45 -33.71 2.09 -19.14
CA ASN A 45 -34.64 3.03 -18.55
C ASN A 45 -34.06 3.72 -17.30
N ASP A 46 -33.04 3.14 -16.67
CA ASP A 46 -32.30 3.71 -15.55
C ASP A 46 -30.83 3.93 -15.94
N LEU A 47 -30.52 5.14 -16.36
CA LEU A 47 -29.17 5.53 -16.81
C LEU A 47 -28.10 5.38 -15.74
N ALA A 48 -28.44 5.60 -14.44
CA ALA A 48 -27.48 5.47 -13.37
C ALA A 48 -27.10 4.01 -13.15
N ARG A 49 -28.07 3.11 -13.13
CA ARG A 49 -27.89 1.66 -13.03
C ARG A 49 -27.17 1.10 -14.26
N ALA A 50 -27.56 1.52 -15.46
CA ALA A 50 -26.92 1.10 -16.71
C ALA A 50 -25.41 1.48 -16.72
N LYS A 51 -25.07 2.69 -16.27
CA LYS A 51 -23.67 3.12 -16.14
C LYS A 51 -22.91 2.28 -15.13
N SER A 52 -23.47 1.99 -13.96
CA SER A 52 -22.85 1.16 -12.93
C SER A 52 -22.58 -0.26 -13.44
N VAL A 53 -23.61 -0.92 -14.01
CA VAL A 53 -23.50 -2.28 -14.57
C VAL A 53 -22.44 -2.35 -15.66
N ASN A 54 -22.43 -1.41 -16.61
CA ASN A 54 -21.45 -1.41 -17.70
C ASN A 54 -20.01 -1.11 -17.20
N THR A 55 -19.86 -0.31 -16.16
CA THR A 55 -18.53 -0.03 -15.57
C THR A 55 -18.00 -1.29 -14.87
N GLU A 56 -18.84 -1.96 -14.07
CA GLU A 56 -18.48 -3.22 -13.40
C GLU A 56 -18.17 -4.32 -14.41
N LEU A 57 -19.00 -4.46 -15.45
CA LEU A 57 -18.83 -5.43 -16.52
C LEU A 57 -17.49 -5.27 -17.22
N LYS A 58 -17.16 -4.05 -17.70
CA LYS A 58 -15.87 -3.79 -18.35
C LYS A 58 -14.67 -4.06 -17.46
N LYS A 59 -14.78 -3.72 -16.16
CA LYS A 59 -13.72 -3.97 -15.19
C LYS A 59 -13.46 -5.47 -15.03
N LEU A 60 -14.54 -6.25 -14.83
CA LEU A 60 -14.45 -7.71 -14.68
C LEU A 60 -13.99 -8.40 -15.96
N GLU A 61 -14.48 -7.98 -17.14
CA GLU A 61 -14.03 -8.52 -18.43
C GLU A 61 -12.53 -8.32 -18.62
N SER A 62 -12.02 -7.11 -18.34
CA SER A 62 -10.59 -6.81 -18.46
C SER A 62 -9.75 -7.64 -17.47
N GLU A 63 -10.20 -7.77 -16.23
CA GLU A 63 -9.49 -8.56 -15.20
C GLU A 63 -9.48 -10.05 -15.55
N LEU A 64 -10.64 -10.62 -15.89
CA LEU A 64 -10.82 -12.06 -16.08
C LEU A 64 -10.25 -12.57 -17.39
N SER A 65 -10.29 -11.76 -18.46
CA SER A 65 -9.79 -12.17 -19.77
C SER A 65 -8.33 -12.60 -19.75
N ILE A 66 -7.49 -11.90 -19.00
CA ILE A 66 -6.05 -12.20 -18.91
C ILE A 66 -5.83 -13.56 -18.25
N TRP A 67 -6.54 -13.85 -17.17
CA TRP A 67 -6.46 -15.12 -16.46
C TRP A 67 -6.98 -16.29 -17.29
N GLN A 68 -8.07 -16.07 -18.01
CA GLN A 68 -8.63 -17.09 -18.91
C GLN A 68 -7.69 -17.43 -20.06
N ILE A 69 -7.08 -16.41 -20.69
CA ILE A 69 -6.09 -16.59 -21.74
C ILE A 69 -4.88 -17.37 -21.21
N LEU A 70 -4.32 -16.96 -20.07
CA LEU A 70 -3.15 -17.61 -19.49
C LEU A 70 -3.42 -19.08 -19.15
N LYS A 71 -4.58 -19.38 -18.56
CA LYS A 71 -4.98 -20.76 -18.25
C LYS A 71 -5.18 -21.60 -19.49
N SER A 72 -5.83 -21.05 -20.54
CA SER A 72 -6.01 -21.74 -21.81
C SER A 72 -4.67 -22.06 -22.47
N GLN A 73 -3.79 -21.08 -22.56
CA GLN A 73 -2.47 -21.23 -23.17
C GLN A 73 -1.59 -22.23 -22.41
N ALA A 74 -1.64 -22.27 -21.08
CA ALA A 74 -0.94 -23.28 -20.28
C ALA A 74 -1.47 -24.71 -20.56
N ASN A 75 -2.78 -24.86 -20.80
CA ASN A 75 -3.38 -26.14 -21.19
C ASN A 75 -2.98 -26.54 -22.62
N ASP A 76 -2.99 -25.60 -23.56
CA ASP A 76 -2.56 -25.84 -24.94
C ASP A 76 -1.10 -26.31 -25.00
N LEU A 77 -0.21 -25.71 -24.18
CA LEU A 77 1.17 -26.17 -24.05
C LEU A 77 1.28 -27.58 -23.46
N HIS A 78 0.40 -27.92 -22.51
CA HIS A 78 0.36 -29.26 -21.94
C HIS A 78 0.03 -30.31 -23.01
N GLU A 79 -0.98 -30.07 -23.83
CA GLU A 79 -1.33 -30.95 -24.95
C GLU A 79 -0.20 -31.09 -25.97
N LEU A 80 0.53 -30.00 -26.28
CA LEU A 80 1.68 -30.04 -27.18
C LEU A 80 2.84 -30.89 -26.63
N ILE A 81 3.10 -30.83 -25.33
CA ILE A 81 4.13 -31.64 -24.66
C ILE A 81 3.73 -33.11 -24.66
N GLU A 82 2.44 -33.44 -24.38
CA GLU A 82 1.93 -34.82 -24.40
C GLU A 82 2.03 -35.45 -25.80
N LEU A 83 1.84 -34.67 -26.85
CA LEU A 83 1.99 -35.12 -28.22
C LEU A 83 3.46 -35.41 -28.61
N SER A 84 4.41 -35.20 -27.68
CA SER A 84 5.84 -35.49 -27.85
C SER A 84 6.44 -34.87 -29.12
N ALA A 85 6.10 -33.63 -29.42
CA ALA A 85 6.56 -32.87 -30.60
C ALA A 85 8.06 -32.49 -30.43
N GLU A 86 8.95 -33.46 -30.66
CA GLU A 86 10.40 -33.23 -30.51
C GLU A 86 10.92 -32.08 -31.39
N ASP A 87 10.29 -31.85 -32.55
CA ASP A 87 10.64 -30.79 -33.48
C ASP A 87 10.25 -29.38 -33.01
N LEU A 88 9.40 -29.26 -31.94
CA LEU A 88 8.88 -27.98 -31.39
C LEU A 88 9.43 -27.64 -30.02
N VAL A 89 10.44 -28.34 -29.53
CA VAL A 89 10.96 -28.16 -28.15
C VAL A 89 11.40 -26.71 -27.88
N GLU A 90 12.13 -26.09 -28.83
CA GLU A 90 12.60 -24.70 -28.67
C GLU A 90 11.43 -23.70 -28.65
N GLU A 91 10.40 -23.94 -29.46
CA GLU A 91 9.23 -23.09 -29.51
C GLU A 91 8.38 -23.22 -28.23
N ILE A 92 8.20 -24.45 -27.75
CA ILE A 92 7.50 -24.73 -26.47
C ILE A 92 8.24 -24.08 -25.31
N GLU A 93 9.58 -24.16 -25.28
CA GLU A 93 10.38 -23.53 -24.22
C GLU A 93 10.25 -22.01 -24.23
N ALA A 94 10.27 -21.38 -25.40
CA ALA A 94 10.09 -19.95 -25.55
C ALA A 94 8.68 -19.49 -25.11
N GLN A 95 7.62 -20.22 -25.49
CA GLN A 95 6.25 -19.93 -25.09
C GLN A 95 6.08 -20.13 -23.59
N LEU A 96 6.60 -21.22 -23.01
CA LEU A 96 6.53 -21.46 -21.57
C LEU A 96 7.19 -20.35 -20.78
N THR A 97 8.38 -19.90 -21.22
CA THR A 97 9.09 -18.79 -20.57
C THR A 97 8.27 -17.49 -20.61
N ALA A 98 7.66 -17.18 -21.77
CA ALA A 98 6.79 -16.01 -21.87
C ALA A 98 5.55 -16.10 -20.97
N HIS A 99 4.98 -17.30 -20.78
CA HIS A 99 3.83 -17.50 -19.88
C HIS A 99 4.24 -17.42 -18.39
N GLU A 100 5.42 -17.92 -18.04
CA GLU A 100 6.00 -17.77 -16.69
C GLU A 100 6.23 -16.28 -16.37
N GLU A 101 6.77 -15.49 -17.31
CA GLU A 101 6.94 -14.05 -17.18
C GLU A 101 5.60 -13.32 -17.02
N THR A 102 4.61 -13.64 -17.89
CA THR A 102 3.28 -13.07 -17.81
C THR A 102 2.60 -13.38 -16.45
N TYR A 103 2.72 -14.62 -15.99
CA TYR A 103 2.19 -15.02 -14.68
C TYR A 103 2.88 -14.27 -13.53
N ALA A 104 4.21 -14.11 -13.59
CA ALA A 104 4.96 -13.37 -12.59
C ALA A 104 4.56 -11.89 -12.54
N GLU A 105 4.35 -11.25 -13.70
CA GLU A 105 3.88 -9.87 -13.77
C GLU A 105 2.44 -9.70 -13.22
N LEU A 106 1.54 -10.62 -13.59
CA LEU A 106 0.18 -10.64 -13.04
C LEU A 106 0.19 -10.83 -11.53
N LYS A 107 0.98 -11.77 -11.04
CA LYS A 107 1.13 -12.00 -9.59
C LYS A 107 1.69 -10.77 -8.88
N LYS A 108 2.62 -10.06 -9.51
CA LYS A 108 3.16 -8.82 -8.98
C LYS A 108 2.10 -7.72 -8.90
N SER A 109 1.28 -7.56 -9.94
CA SER A 109 0.21 -6.55 -9.96
C SER A 109 -0.87 -6.78 -8.90
N LEU A 110 -1.08 -8.03 -8.46
CA LEU A 110 -2.04 -8.38 -7.41
C LEU A 110 -1.56 -8.03 -5.99
N ARG A 111 -0.26 -7.78 -5.82
CA ARG A 111 0.33 -7.46 -4.51
C ARG A 111 -0.02 -6.06 -4.03
N PHE A 112 -0.30 -5.13 -4.96
CA PHE A 112 -0.47 -3.69 -4.70
C PHE A 112 -1.84 -3.21 -5.18
N THR A 113 -2.88 -3.56 -4.42
CA THR A 113 -4.27 -3.21 -4.75
C THR A 113 -4.77 -1.96 -4.06
N ASP A 114 -4.10 -1.53 -2.97
CA ASP A 114 -4.43 -0.31 -2.25
C ASP A 114 -3.81 0.90 -2.97
N PRO A 115 -4.55 1.99 -3.18
CA PRO A 115 -3.99 3.25 -3.71
C PRO A 115 -2.77 3.77 -2.94
N LEU A 116 -2.69 3.49 -1.63
CA LEU A 116 -1.54 3.85 -0.81
C LEU A 116 -0.30 3.03 -1.15
N ASP A 117 -0.44 1.83 -1.69
CA ASP A 117 0.70 0.96 -2.04
C ASP A 117 1.65 1.59 -3.07
N GLN A 118 1.12 2.49 -3.91
CA GLN A 118 1.88 3.19 -4.95
C GLN A 118 2.67 4.41 -4.42
N LYS A 119 2.49 4.75 -3.14
CA LYS A 119 3.14 5.91 -2.53
C LYS A 119 4.56 5.59 -2.07
N ASP A 120 5.36 6.66 -1.92
CA ASP A 120 6.62 6.60 -1.20
C ASP A 120 6.38 6.30 0.28
N ALA A 121 7.43 5.93 1.01
CA ALA A 121 7.28 5.46 2.38
C ALA A 121 8.14 6.23 3.38
N ILE A 122 7.63 6.39 4.58
CA ILE A 122 8.41 6.76 5.77
C ILE A 122 8.69 5.49 6.56
N ILE A 123 9.96 5.23 6.86
CA ILE A 123 10.37 4.19 7.80
C ILE A 123 10.84 4.85 9.09
N ARG A 124 10.23 4.47 10.21
CA ARG A 124 10.69 4.84 11.55
C ARG A 124 11.15 3.60 12.29
N ILE A 125 12.35 3.65 12.82
CA ILE A 125 12.98 2.58 13.61
C ILE A 125 13.09 3.08 15.05
N THR A 126 12.49 2.39 16.00
CA THR A 126 12.49 2.80 17.41
C THR A 126 12.98 1.66 18.28
N ALA A 127 13.96 1.95 19.14
CA ALA A 127 14.44 0.99 20.14
C ALA A 127 13.32 0.69 21.15
N GLY A 128 13.09 -0.60 21.39
CA GLY A 128 12.09 -1.05 22.33
C GLY A 128 12.61 -1.29 23.76
N ALA A 129 11.94 -2.19 24.46
CA ALA A 129 12.40 -2.60 25.79
C ALA A 129 13.72 -3.37 25.70
N GLY A 130 14.71 -3.01 26.54
CA GLY A 130 16.01 -3.68 26.62
C GLY A 130 17.22 -2.75 26.82
N GLY A 131 16.98 -1.44 27.00
CA GLY A 131 18.07 -0.48 27.26
C GLY A 131 19.13 -0.44 26.15
N THR A 132 20.41 -0.51 26.50
CA THR A 132 21.55 -0.49 25.55
C THR A 132 21.45 -1.57 24.48
N GLU A 133 21.02 -2.78 24.84
CA GLU A 133 20.81 -3.89 23.90
C GLU A 133 19.75 -3.57 22.82
N ALA A 134 18.64 -2.93 23.21
CA ALA A 134 17.59 -2.55 22.26
C ALA A 134 18.03 -1.40 21.34
N MET A 135 18.82 -0.45 21.87
CA MET A 135 19.40 0.63 21.07
C MET A 135 20.41 0.10 20.03
N ASP A 136 21.24 -0.87 20.42
CA ASP A 136 22.16 -1.54 19.50
C ASP A 136 21.40 -2.33 18.44
N TRP A 137 20.34 -3.08 18.84
CA TRP A 137 19.49 -3.79 17.91
C TRP A 137 18.83 -2.87 16.89
N ALA A 138 18.29 -1.74 17.33
CA ALA A 138 17.73 -0.73 16.43
C ALA A 138 18.77 -0.19 15.44
N GLY A 139 20.03 0.01 15.86
CA GLY A 139 21.13 0.39 14.97
C GLY A 139 21.51 -0.70 13.95
N ILE A 140 21.42 -1.97 14.33
CA ILE A 140 21.63 -3.09 13.40
C ILE A 140 20.53 -3.12 12.35
N LEU A 141 19.26 -2.95 12.75
CA LEU A 141 18.12 -2.86 11.81
C LEU A 141 18.22 -1.64 10.90
N GLU A 142 18.61 -0.47 11.43
CA GLU A 142 18.89 0.72 10.62
C GLU A 142 19.86 0.39 9.48
N ARG A 143 21.00 -0.24 9.81
CA ARG A 143 21.99 -0.65 8.82
C ARG A 143 21.43 -1.66 7.82
N MET A 144 20.64 -2.64 8.28
CA MET A 144 20.02 -3.65 7.43
C MET A 144 19.11 -3.01 6.37
N TYR A 145 18.21 -2.09 6.77
CA TYR A 145 17.33 -1.41 5.84
C TYR A 145 18.07 -0.48 4.89
N LEU A 146 19.03 0.30 5.37
CA LEU A 146 19.83 1.17 4.51
C LEU A 146 20.59 0.37 3.44
N ARG A 147 21.15 -0.79 3.79
CA ARG A 147 21.77 -1.68 2.81
C ARG A 147 20.80 -2.30 1.81
N PHE A 148 19.60 -2.63 2.27
CA PHE A 148 18.53 -3.07 1.38
C PHE A 148 18.19 -1.99 0.36
N PHE A 149 18.01 -0.75 0.80
CA PHE A 149 17.70 0.38 -0.08
C PHE A 149 18.84 0.66 -1.06
N GLU A 150 20.08 0.67 -0.59
CA GLU A 150 21.28 0.87 -1.43
C GLU A 150 21.39 -0.19 -2.52
N LYS A 151 21.20 -1.48 -2.19
CA LYS A 151 21.27 -2.59 -3.15
C LYS A 151 20.22 -2.51 -4.26
N HIS A 152 19.06 -1.94 -3.97
CA HIS A 152 17.96 -1.77 -4.92
C HIS A 152 17.97 -0.40 -5.62
N GLY A 153 18.90 0.48 -5.29
CA GLY A 153 18.99 1.81 -5.87
C GLY A 153 17.84 2.75 -5.49
N TYR A 154 17.22 2.53 -4.32
CA TYR A 154 16.19 3.43 -3.80
C TYR A 154 16.82 4.71 -3.25
N ASP A 155 16.14 5.84 -3.45
CA ASP A 155 16.56 7.11 -2.90
C ASP A 155 16.07 7.25 -1.45
N VAL A 156 16.97 7.69 -0.53
CA VAL A 156 16.70 7.69 0.92
C VAL A 156 17.14 9.01 1.52
N GLU A 157 16.23 9.68 2.19
CA GLU A 157 16.47 10.92 2.91
C GLU A 157 16.36 10.72 4.43
N LEU A 158 17.38 11.14 5.17
CA LEU A 158 17.35 11.11 6.63
C LEU A 158 16.58 12.31 7.16
N ILE A 159 15.48 12.09 7.85
CA ILE A 159 14.64 13.13 8.46
C ILE A 159 15.06 13.39 9.92
N GLU A 160 15.19 12.33 10.71
CA GLU A 160 15.53 12.43 12.12
C GLU A 160 16.38 11.25 12.57
N ARG A 161 17.39 11.50 13.40
CA ARG A 161 18.19 10.45 14.02
C ARG A 161 18.62 10.82 15.43
N SER A 162 18.15 10.06 16.40
CA SER A 162 18.54 10.19 17.81
C SER A 162 19.42 9.01 18.19
N THR A 163 20.68 9.30 18.57
CA THR A 163 21.65 8.28 18.97
C THR A 163 21.31 7.69 20.34
N GLY A 164 21.72 6.44 20.55
CA GLY A 164 21.70 5.83 21.86
C GLY A 164 22.72 6.49 22.82
N GLU A 165 22.59 6.18 24.09
CA GLU A 165 23.48 6.76 25.10
C GLU A 165 24.91 6.18 25.04
N GLU A 166 25.02 4.88 24.79
CA GLU A 166 26.31 4.17 24.70
C GLU A 166 26.54 3.62 23.29
N THR A 167 25.50 3.15 22.64
CA THR A 167 25.56 2.53 21.29
C THR A 167 24.23 2.64 20.57
N GLY A 168 24.25 2.41 19.26
CA GLY A 168 23.07 2.31 18.43
C GLY A 168 22.24 3.58 18.33
N ILE A 169 20.93 3.43 18.20
CA ILE A 169 19.97 4.53 18.07
C ILE A 169 18.77 4.36 19.00
N LYS A 170 18.22 5.48 19.48
CA LYS A 170 16.90 5.51 20.14
C LYS A 170 15.79 5.51 19.09
N THR A 171 15.93 6.36 18.08
CA THR A 171 15.00 6.48 16.96
C THR A 171 15.75 6.95 15.73
N ALA A 172 15.37 6.44 14.56
CA ALA A 172 15.74 6.98 13.26
C ALA A 172 14.52 7.00 12.35
N VAL A 173 14.39 8.06 11.53
CA VAL A 173 13.29 8.28 10.58
C VAL A 173 13.89 8.62 9.23
N TYR A 174 13.47 7.88 8.23
CA TYR A 174 13.88 8.08 6.84
C TYR A 174 12.65 8.18 5.93
N GLU A 175 12.71 9.02 4.92
CA GLU A 175 11.86 8.96 3.74
C GLU A 175 12.55 8.12 2.69
N VAL A 176 11.78 7.23 2.07
CA VAL A 176 12.27 6.29 1.04
C VAL A 176 11.41 6.46 -0.20
N TYR A 177 12.06 6.81 -1.30
CA TYR A 177 11.41 7.12 -2.57
C TYR A 177 11.64 6.01 -3.58
N GLY A 178 10.59 5.60 -4.26
CA GLY A 178 10.64 4.58 -5.29
C GLY A 178 9.26 4.05 -5.67
N PRO A 179 9.17 3.31 -6.79
CA PRO A 179 7.89 2.76 -7.22
C PRO A 179 7.34 1.80 -6.18
N GLU A 180 6.06 1.98 -5.80
CA GLU A 180 5.31 1.09 -4.90
C GLU A 180 6.00 0.88 -3.54
N MET A 181 6.74 1.91 -3.06
CA MET A 181 7.63 1.77 -1.91
C MET A 181 6.88 1.43 -0.62
N TYR A 182 5.75 2.11 -0.36
CA TYR A 182 4.92 1.78 0.79
C TYR A 182 4.35 0.36 0.69
N GLY A 183 3.90 -0.05 -0.50
CA GLY A 183 3.40 -1.40 -0.76
C GLY A 183 4.43 -2.48 -0.46
N HIS A 184 5.69 -2.27 -0.82
CA HIS A 184 6.79 -3.18 -0.49
C HIS A 184 7.09 -3.20 1.00
N LEU A 185 7.26 -2.03 1.61
CA LEU A 185 7.73 -1.91 2.99
C LEU A 185 6.66 -2.19 4.04
N LYS A 186 5.35 -2.10 3.73
CA LYS A 186 4.28 -2.38 4.70
C LYS A 186 4.39 -3.76 5.35
N SER A 187 5.04 -4.71 4.68
CA SER A 187 5.34 -6.04 5.21
C SER A 187 6.28 -6.00 6.42
N GLU A 188 7.12 -4.98 6.53
CA GLU A 188 8.13 -4.83 7.58
C GLU A 188 7.61 -4.12 8.85
N HIS A 189 6.37 -3.61 8.78
CA HIS A 189 5.74 -2.90 9.87
C HIS A 189 5.45 -3.84 11.05
N GLY A 190 6.00 -3.53 12.24
CA GLY A 190 5.77 -4.29 13.48
C GLY A 190 7.04 -4.49 14.33
N VAL A 191 6.96 -5.39 15.30
CA VAL A 191 8.02 -5.64 16.27
C VAL A 191 9.00 -6.70 15.78
N HIS A 192 10.28 -6.33 15.73
CA HIS A 192 11.41 -7.19 15.39
C HIS A 192 12.15 -7.61 16.68
N ARG A 193 12.26 -8.92 16.91
CA ARG A 193 12.88 -9.51 18.10
C ARG A 193 14.23 -10.09 17.77
N LEU A 194 15.25 -9.71 18.54
CA LEU A 194 16.58 -10.32 18.50
C LEU A 194 16.81 -11.19 19.74
N VAL A 195 17.40 -12.35 19.53
CA VAL A 195 17.92 -13.24 20.60
C VAL A 195 19.39 -13.54 20.31
N ARG A 196 20.28 -13.00 21.16
CA ARG A 196 21.74 -13.21 21.04
C ARG A 196 22.43 -13.24 22.40
N LEU A 197 23.70 -13.65 22.42
CA LEU A 197 24.58 -13.39 23.54
C LEU A 197 24.90 -11.90 23.60
N SER A 198 24.76 -11.29 24.77
CA SER A 198 24.99 -9.86 24.97
C SER A 198 26.47 -9.52 24.82
N PRO A 199 26.83 -8.55 23.94
CA PRO A 199 28.17 -8.01 23.89
C PRO A 199 28.45 -7.00 25.02
N PHE A 200 27.42 -6.57 25.76
CA PHE A 200 27.49 -5.56 26.80
C PHE A 200 27.48 -6.17 28.20
N ASN A 201 27.27 -7.48 28.33
CA ASN A 201 27.25 -8.21 29.60
C ASN A 201 28.51 -9.05 29.75
N ALA A 202 29.26 -8.84 30.81
CA ALA A 202 30.48 -9.59 31.11
C ALA A 202 30.28 -11.11 31.23
N ASP A 203 29.07 -11.54 31.63
CA ASP A 203 28.71 -12.97 31.78
C ASP A 203 28.24 -13.60 30.47
N ASN A 204 28.24 -12.87 29.36
CA ASN A 204 27.76 -13.33 28.05
C ASN A 204 26.35 -13.97 28.10
N LEU A 205 25.45 -13.43 28.90
CA LEU A 205 24.09 -13.96 29.04
C LEU A 205 23.32 -13.74 27.75
N ARG A 206 22.47 -14.71 27.43
CA ARG A 206 21.56 -14.61 26.30
C ARG A 206 20.44 -13.63 26.61
N GLN A 207 20.40 -12.54 25.85
CA GLN A 207 19.43 -11.44 25.99
C GLN A 207 18.42 -11.45 24.84
N THR A 208 17.26 -10.87 25.11
CA THR A 208 16.22 -10.64 24.11
C THR A 208 15.96 -9.14 24.02
N SER A 209 16.04 -8.61 22.81
CA SER A 209 15.82 -7.19 22.51
C SER A 209 14.73 -7.02 21.50
N PHE A 210 14.00 -5.93 21.58
CA PHE A 210 12.92 -5.59 20.68
C PHE A 210 13.14 -4.23 20.04
N SER A 211 12.75 -4.09 18.79
CA SER A 211 12.69 -2.83 18.08
C SER A 211 11.38 -2.76 17.29
N LEU A 212 10.77 -1.59 17.26
CA LEU A 212 9.57 -1.34 16.47
C LEU A 212 9.97 -0.67 15.16
N ILE A 213 9.49 -1.24 14.06
CA ILE A 213 9.55 -0.65 12.72
C ILE A 213 8.15 -0.16 12.38
N GLU A 214 8.01 1.15 12.15
CA GLU A 214 6.78 1.75 11.68
C GLU A 214 6.95 2.15 10.21
N ILE A 215 6.06 1.70 9.35
CA ILE A 215 6.01 2.06 7.93
C ILE A 215 4.74 2.89 7.69
N LEU A 216 4.91 4.07 7.12
CA LEU A 216 3.81 4.99 6.83
C LEU A 216 3.92 5.46 5.38
N PRO A 217 2.81 5.65 4.66
CA PRO A 217 2.86 6.24 3.32
C PRO A 217 3.17 7.74 3.40
N ILE A 218 3.94 8.25 2.42
CA ILE A 218 4.06 9.68 2.18
C ILE A 218 2.80 10.10 1.41
N LEU A 219 2.01 10.95 2.06
CA LEU A 219 0.80 11.50 1.44
C LEU A 219 1.18 12.77 0.68
N ASP A 220 0.65 12.93 -0.54
CA ASP A 220 0.94 14.10 -1.36
C ASP A 220 0.56 15.37 -0.61
N SER A 221 1.45 16.35 -0.66
CA SER A 221 1.21 17.64 -0.06
C SER A 221 0.12 18.41 -0.83
N GLU A 222 -0.60 19.16 -0.15
CA GLU A 222 -1.68 20.12 -0.23
C GLU A 222 -2.02 20.79 -1.59
N ASP A 223 -1.24 20.63 -2.66
CA ASP A 223 -1.40 21.41 -3.91
C ASP A 223 -2.53 20.91 -4.83
N ASP A 224 -3.15 19.75 -4.54
CA ASP A 224 -4.14 19.12 -5.42
C ASP A 224 -5.61 19.22 -4.95
N LEU A 225 -5.93 20.11 -3.99
CA LEU A 225 -7.34 20.32 -3.63
C LEU A 225 -8.07 21.06 -4.74
N LYS A 226 -8.44 20.33 -5.80
CA LYS A 226 -9.32 20.83 -6.86
C LYS A 226 -10.74 20.90 -6.32
N ILE A 227 -11.19 22.10 -5.96
CA ILE A 227 -12.58 22.36 -5.63
C ILE A 227 -13.35 22.52 -6.93
N ASP A 228 -14.23 21.57 -7.22
CA ASP A 228 -15.11 21.63 -8.40
C ASP A 228 -16.23 22.68 -8.13
N GLU A 229 -16.47 23.59 -9.08
CA GLU A 229 -17.54 24.60 -8.92
C GLU A 229 -18.93 23.98 -8.74
N LYS A 230 -19.13 22.75 -9.22
CA LYS A 230 -20.38 21.96 -9.04
C LYS A 230 -20.65 21.61 -7.58
N ASP A 231 -19.59 21.49 -6.77
CA ASP A 231 -19.67 21.12 -5.36
C ASP A 231 -19.85 22.33 -4.45
N LEU A 232 -19.96 23.54 -5.07
CA LEU A 232 -20.13 24.77 -4.35
C LEU A 232 -21.57 25.32 -4.54
N ARG A 233 -22.20 25.66 -3.43
CA ARG A 233 -23.37 26.51 -3.43
C ARG A 233 -22.97 27.90 -2.95
N ILE A 234 -23.17 28.91 -3.81
CA ILE A 234 -22.83 30.31 -3.53
C ILE A 234 -24.11 31.10 -3.38
N ASP A 235 -24.35 31.60 -2.17
CA ASP A 235 -25.48 32.45 -1.82
C ASP A 235 -24.99 33.89 -1.59
N THR A 236 -25.66 34.87 -2.20
CA THR A 236 -25.39 36.30 -1.99
C THR A 236 -26.47 36.89 -1.11
N TYR A 237 -26.09 37.77 -0.18
CA TYR A 237 -27.04 38.39 0.74
C TYR A 237 -26.58 39.81 1.13
N HIS A 238 -27.50 40.56 1.79
CA HIS A 238 -27.16 41.90 2.29
C HIS A 238 -26.23 41.82 3.50
N ALA A 239 -25.18 42.61 3.51
CA ALA A 239 -24.29 42.71 4.66
C ALA A 239 -25.07 43.26 5.88
N GLY A 240 -24.94 42.59 7.03
CA GLY A 240 -25.53 43.05 8.29
C GLY A 240 -24.55 43.96 9.04
N GLY A 241 -25.01 45.07 9.60
CA GLY A 241 -24.20 45.95 10.46
C GLY A 241 -24.68 47.38 10.48
N HIS A 242 -24.14 48.25 11.37
CA HIS A 242 -24.39 49.69 11.43
C HIS A 242 -23.69 50.38 10.24
N GLY A 243 -24.37 50.48 9.09
CA GLY A 243 -23.87 51.12 7.88
C GLY A 243 -24.90 52.05 7.24
N GLY A 244 -24.44 53.05 6.45
CA GLY A 244 -25.29 53.97 5.72
C GLY A 244 -26.06 53.33 4.56
N GLN A 245 -26.82 54.16 3.79
CA GLN A 245 -27.77 53.77 2.74
C GLN A 245 -27.21 52.72 1.72
N SER A 246 -25.90 52.68 1.46
CA SER A 246 -25.29 51.76 0.51
C SER A 246 -25.12 50.30 1.02
N VAL A 247 -25.07 50.10 2.35
CA VAL A 247 -24.95 48.76 2.95
C VAL A 247 -26.29 47.98 2.86
N ASN A 248 -27.40 48.69 2.88
CA ASN A 248 -28.76 48.11 2.85
C ASN A 248 -29.30 47.89 1.41
N THR A 249 -28.55 48.32 0.36
CA THR A 249 -29.02 48.25 -1.03
C THR A 249 -28.21 47.30 -1.91
N THR A 250 -27.01 46.85 -1.45
CA THR A 250 -26.14 46.01 -2.28
C THR A 250 -25.94 44.63 -1.64
N ASN A 251 -26.14 43.55 -2.42
CA ASN A 251 -25.85 42.19 -2.02
C ASN A 251 -24.35 41.90 -2.13
N SER A 252 -23.54 42.54 -1.27
CA SER A 252 -22.10 42.36 -1.29
C SER A 252 -21.59 41.19 -0.46
N ALA A 253 -22.38 40.71 0.51
CA ALA A 253 -22.02 39.56 1.36
C ALA A 253 -22.20 38.26 0.60
N ILE A 254 -21.26 37.35 0.80
CA ILE A 254 -21.23 36.01 0.16
C ILE A 254 -21.15 34.92 1.22
N ARG A 255 -21.92 33.86 0.98
CA ARG A 255 -21.82 32.58 1.69
C ARG A 255 -21.53 31.50 0.67
N ILE A 256 -20.41 30.78 0.86
CA ILE A 256 -20.06 29.60 0.09
C ILE A 256 -20.22 28.38 0.97
N THR A 257 -20.96 27.40 0.46
CA THR A 257 -21.15 26.09 1.10
C THR A 257 -20.55 25.02 0.19
N HIS A 258 -19.58 24.29 0.70
CA HIS A 258 -19.06 23.10 0.03
C HIS A 258 -19.99 21.93 0.32
N LEU A 259 -20.71 21.45 -0.68
CA LEU A 259 -21.79 20.46 -0.55
C LEU A 259 -21.32 19.10 0.02
N PRO A 260 -20.18 18.53 -0.42
CA PRO A 260 -19.74 17.22 0.08
C PRO A 260 -19.38 17.21 1.57
N THR A 261 -18.78 18.31 2.09
CA THR A 261 -18.33 18.40 3.49
C THR A 261 -19.23 19.25 4.36
N ASN A 262 -20.26 19.88 3.80
CA ASN A 262 -21.11 20.88 4.48
C ASN A 262 -20.33 22.04 5.13
N THR A 263 -19.10 22.31 4.67
CA THR A 263 -18.28 23.40 5.17
C THR A 263 -18.83 24.74 4.67
N VAL A 264 -19.13 25.65 5.58
CA VAL A 264 -19.70 26.97 5.25
C VAL A 264 -18.69 28.06 5.56
N VAL A 265 -18.54 29.00 4.63
CA VAL A 265 -17.77 30.24 4.79
C VAL A 265 -18.65 31.41 4.39
N ALA A 266 -18.75 32.43 5.25
CA ALA A 266 -19.51 33.62 5.01
C ALA A 266 -18.60 34.86 5.20
N ILE A 267 -18.55 35.76 4.20
CA ILE A 267 -17.71 36.96 4.18
C ILE A 267 -18.54 38.17 3.76
N GLN A 268 -18.39 39.26 4.51
CA GLN A 268 -19.11 40.53 4.27
C GLN A 268 -18.24 41.78 4.48
N ASN A 269 -16.92 41.60 4.64
CA ASN A 269 -16.03 42.67 5.09
C ASN A 269 -15.65 43.68 3.97
N GLU A 270 -15.71 43.25 2.71
CA GLU A 270 -15.35 44.09 1.58
C GLU A 270 -16.59 44.70 0.92
N ARG A 271 -16.40 45.87 0.27
CA ARG A 271 -17.47 46.55 -0.48
C ARG A 271 -17.78 45.83 -1.81
N SER A 272 -16.82 45.13 -2.36
CA SER A 272 -16.95 44.41 -3.63
C SER A 272 -17.36 42.96 -3.40
N GLN A 273 -18.45 42.53 -4.04
CA GLN A 273 -18.91 41.15 -4.05
C GLN A 273 -17.82 40.20 -4.57
N LEU A 274 -17.03 40.60 -5.59
CA LEU A 274 -15.96 39.80 -6.16
C LEU A 274 -14.86 39.54 -5.12
N GLN A 275 -14.42 40.57 -4.39
CA GLN A 275 -13.39 40.47 -3.36
C GLN A 275 -13.87 39.57 -2.19
N ASN A 276 -15.15 39.68 -1.79
CA ASN A 276 -15.71 38.77 -0.80
C ASN A 276 -15.74 37.31 -1.28
N ARG A 277 -16.02 37.08 -2.57
CA ARG A 277 -15.98 35.73 -3.18
C ARG A 277 -14.56 35.16 -3.18
N GLU A 278 -13.57 35.92 -3.59
CA GLU A 278 -12.17 35.49 -3.61
C GLU A 278 -11.67 35.15 -2.20
N LYS A 279 -11.92 36.01 -1.22
CA LYS A 279 -11.59 35.73 0.19
C LYS A 279 -12.35 34.54 0.76
N ALA A 280 -13.61 34.39 0.42
CA ALA A 280 -14.40 33.23 0.88
C ALA A 280 -13.85 31.92 0.31
N MET A 281 -13.43 31.91 -0.96
CA MET A 281 -12.77 30.76 -1.60
C MET A 281 -11.43 30.42 -0.97
N GLU A 282 -10.60 31.44 -0.67
CA GLU A 282 -9.31 31.25 0.01
C GLU A 282 -9.51 30.61 1.40
N ILE A 283 -10.43 31.15 2.20
CA ILE A 283 -10.74 30.60 3.54
C ILE A 283 -11.33 29.19 3.43
N LEU A 284 -12.18 28.93 2.42
CA LEU A 284 -12.76 27.59 2.20
C LEU A 284 -11.65 26.59 1.87
N ARG A 285 -10.71 26.93 0.97
CA ARG A 285 -9.54 26.08 0.69
C ARG A 285 -8.77 25.78 1.95
N GLY A 286 -8.42 26.77 2.76
CA GLY A 286 -7.70 26.55 4.02
C GLY A 286 -8.45 25.65 5.01
N LYS A 287 -9.80 25.77 5.09
CA LYS A 287 -10.61 24.88 5.94
C LYS A 287 -10.65 23.44 5.42
N LEU A 288 -10.81 23.25 4.12
CA LEU A 288 -10.85 21.92 3.52
C LEU A 288 -9.50 21.24 3.63
N LEU A 289 -8.39 21.95 3.41
CA LEU A 289 -7.03 21.46 3.64
C LEU A 289 -6.84 21.02 5.07
N LYS A 290 -7.25 21.82 6.05
CA LYS A 290 -7.15 21.43 7.45
C LYS A 290 -7.97 20.19 7.78
N MET A 291 -9.19 20.08 7.26
CA MET A 291 -10.01 18.87 7.43
C MET A 291 -9.36 17.63 6.81
N GLN A 292 -8.74 17.77 5.64
CA GLN A 292 -8.01 16.69 4.99
C GLN A 292 -6.80 16.27 5.82
N GLN A 293 -6.02 17.22 6.34
CA GLN A 293 -4.90 16.95 7.25
C GLN A 293 -5.35 16.27 8.54
N ASP A 294 -6.44 16.74 9.15
CA ASP A 294 -6.99 16.14 10.36
C ASP A 294 -7.47 14.70 10.10
N GLN A 295 -8.12 14.43 8.96
CA GLN A 295 -8.51 13.07 8.54
C GLN A 295 -7.31 12.18 8.25
N GLN A 296 -6.28 12.71 7.59
CA GLN A 296 -5.03 11.99 7.34
C GLN A 296 -4.31 11.67 8.64
N ALA A 297 -4.20 12.64 9.56
CA ALA A 297 -3.61 12.43 10.88
C ALA A 297 -4.38 11.38 11.69
N GLU A 298 -5.72 11.37 11.58
CA GLU A 298 -6.57 10.37 12.24
C GLU A 298 -6.39 8.98 11.63
N SER A 299 -6.29 8.87 10.30
CA SER A 299 -5.98 7.62 9.60
C SER A 299 -4.60 7.10 9.98
N ILE A 300 -3.58 7.96 10.00
CA ILE A 300 -2.22 7.62 10.47
C ILE A 300 -2.25 7.19 11.94
N ASN A 301 -3.01 7.86 12.79
CA ASN A 301 -3.15 7.50 14.20
C ASN A 301 -3.92 6.17 14.37
N GLN A 302 -4.88 5.86 13.53
CA GLN A 302 -5.56 4.56 13.52
C GLN A 302 -4.61 3.44 13.09
N LEU A 303 -3.78 3.66 12.07
CA LEU A 303 -2.70 2.75 11.69
C LEU A 303 -1.71 2.52 12.85
N ARG A 304 -1.37 3.59 13.60
CA ARG A 304 -0.51 3.51 14.81
C ARG A 304 -1.21 2.85 15.99
N ALA A 305 -2.50 3.14 16.23
CA ALA A 305 -3.23 2.65 17.40
C ALA A 305 -3.50 1.13 17.35
N GLY A 306 -3.62 0.56 16.15
CA GLY A 306 -3.73 -0.90 15.98
C GLY A 306 -2.50 -1.65 16.48
N GLU A 307 -1.36 -0.98 16.66
CA GLU A 307 -0.04 -1.58 16.91
C GLU A 307 0.61 -1.18 18.22
N SER A 308 0.29 -0.01 18.79
CA SER A 308 0.83 0.41 20.09
C SER A 308 0.39 -0.49 21.27
N ALA A 309 -0.57 -1.36 21.06
CA ALA A 309 -1.13 -2.20 22.11
C ALA A 309 -0.32 -3.47 22.38
N SER A 310 0.72 -3.81 21.59
CA SER A 310 1.35 -5.10 21.85
C SER A 310 2.81 -5.20 21.38
N TRP A 311 3.74 -4.84 22.26
CA TRP A 311 5.09 -5.40 22.25
C TRP A 311 5.07 -6.95 22.20
N GLY A 312 3.92 -7.58 22.29
CA GLY A 312 3.69 -9.02 22.19
C GLY A 312 3.51 -9.54 20.78
N GLN A 313 3.16 -8.71 19.80
CA GLN A 313 2.98 -9.12 18.40
C GLN A 313 4.28 -8.95 17.61
N GLN A 314 5.16 -9.93 17.76
CA GLN A 314 6.41 -9.98 17.00
C GLN A 314 6.11 -10.46 15.59
N ILE A 315 6.53 -9.69 14.58
CA ILE A 315 6.41 -10.10 13.18
C ILE A 315 7.61 -10.95 12.74
N ARG A 316 8.83 -10.63 13.26
CA ARG A 316 10.05 -11.34 12.86
C ARG A 316 10.98 -11.59 14.03
N ASN A 317 11.47 -12.83 14.12
CA ASN A 317 12.42 -13.26 15.15
C ASN A 317 13.78 -13.53 14.52
N TYR A 318 14.81 -12.93 15.08
CA TYR A 318 16.21 -13.13 14.71
C TYR A 318 16.91 -13.85 15.87
N VAL A 319 17.35 -15.09 15.65
CA VAL A 319 18.06 -15.90 16.62
C VAL A 319 19.50 -16.08 16.15
N MET A 320 20.46 -15.63 16.94
CA MET A 320 21.88 -15.77 16.62
C MET A 320 22.53 -16.93 17.39
N GLN A 321 22.00 -17.28 18.56
CA GLN A 321 22.48 -18.38 19.40
C GLN A 321 21.30 -19.08 20.09
N PRO A 322 21.33 -20.44 20.30
CA PRO A 322 22.41 -21.38 19.98
C PRO A 322 22.46 -21.83 18.51
N TYR A 323 21.47 -21.47 17.72
CA TYR A 323 21.40 -21.70 16.26
C TYR A 323 21.12 -20.37 15.57
N LYS A 324 21.46 -20.29 14.27
CA LYS A 324 21.17 -19.12 13.45
C LYS A 324 19.87 -19.31 12.68
N LEU A 325 18.91 -18.40 12.85
CA LEU A 325 17.62 -18.44 12.17
C LEU A 325 16.95 -17.06 12.20
N VAL A 326 16.45 -16.63 11.05
CA VAL A 326 15.46 -15.55 10.95
C VAL A 326 14.14 -16.16 10.53
N LYS A 327 13.05 -15.86 11.25
CA LYS A 327 11.72 -16.41 11.00
C LYS A 327 10.66 -15.33 11.06
N ASP A 328 9.86 -15.19 10.02
CA ASP A 328 8.63 -14.41 10.06
C ASP A 328 7.51 -15.23 10.71
N THR A 329 6.84 -14.64 11.70
CA THR A 329 5.80 -15.33 12.48
C THR A 329 4.47 -15.43 11.73
N ARG A 330 4.24 -14.58 10.75
CA ARG A 330 3.01 -14.51 9.95
C ARG A 330 3.03 -15.52 8.81
N THR A 331 4.06 -15.46 7.98
CA THR A 331 4.21 -16.33 6.79
C THR A 331 4.87 -17.67 7.10
N LYS A 332 5.53 -17.80 8.26
CA LYS A 332 6.38 -18.94 8.65
C LYS A 332 7.63 -19.11 7.78
N TYR A 333 7.92 -18.15 6.89
CA TYR A 333 9.15 -18.18 6.11
C TYR A 333 10.38 -18.11 7.04
N GLU A 334 11.38 -18.92 6.76
CA GLU A 334 12.61 -19.08 7.55
C GLU A 334 13.84 -18.93 6.68
N GLU A 335 14.88 -18.26 7.20
CA GLU A 335 16.19 -18.12 6.57
C GLU A 335 17.28 -18.41 7.61
N THR A 336 18.22 -19.28 7.27
CA THR A 336 19.32 -19.69 8.16
C THR A 336 20.56 -18.82 8.01
N ASP A 337 20.71 -18.12 6.87
CA ASP A 337 21.79 -17.17 6.64
C ASP A 337 21.43 -15.80 7.24
N VAL A 338 21.49 -15.73 8.57
CA VAL A 338 21.18 -14.51 9.32
C VAL A 338 22.08 -13.34 8.94
N ASP A 339 23.34 -13.61 8.61
CA ASP A 339 24.32 -12.58 8.27
C ASP A 339 23.95 -11.89 6.97
N SER A 340 23.51 -12.65 5.94
CA SER A 340 22.99 -12.10 4.68
C SER A 340 21.71 -11.29 4.88
N VAL A 341 20.80 -11.74 5.75
CA VAL A 341 19.56 -10.98 6.08
C VAL A 341 19.93 -9.66 6.71
N LEU A 342 20.81 -9.64 7.71
CA LEU A 342 21.29 -8.41 8.38
C LEU A 342 22.14 -7.52 7.47
N ASP A 343 22.63 -8.06 6.35
CA ASP A 343 23.26 -7.30 5.26
C ASP A 343 22.26 -6.78 4.22
N GLY A 344 20.96 -6.88 4.48
CA GLY A 344 19.88 -6.30 3.68
C GLY A 344 19.22 -7.25 2.68
N LYS A 345 19.44 -8.58 2.76
CA LYS A 345 18.72 -9.55 1.92
C LYS A 345 17.38 -9.94 2.56
N ILE A 346 16.41 -9.04 2.46
CA ILE A 346 15.09 -9.21 3.10
C ILE A 346 13.94 -9.43 2.10
N GLU A 347 14.23 -9.44 0.78
CA GLU A 347 13.25 -9.53 -0.30
C GLU A 347 12.33 -10.73 -0.14
N ASN A 348 12.89 -11.90 0.17
CA ASN A 348 12.12 -13.13 0.32
C ASN A 348 11.07 -13.06 1.45
N PHE A 349 11.36 -12.30 2.52
CA PHE A 349 10.38 -12.07 3.60
C PHE A 349 9.27 -11.14 3.13
N ILE A 350 9.62 -10.08 2.40
CA ILE A 350 8.68 -9.13 1.81
C ILE A 350 7.76 -9.87 0.85
N ASP A 351 8.35 -10.63 -0.08
CA ASP A 351 7.63 -11.41 -1.08
C ASP A 351 6.69 -12.44 -0.44
N ALA A 352 7.16 -13.22 0.53
CA ALA A 352 6.34 -14.21 1.22
C ALA A 352 5.13 -13.57 1.93
N TYR A 353 5.31 -12.37 2.50
CA TYR A 353 4.21 -11.64 3.13
C TYR A 353 3.21 -11.12 2.10
N LEU A 354 3.70 -10.46 1.05
CA LEU A 354 2.84 -9.93 -0.01
C LEU A 354 2.06 -11.04 -0.71
N GLU A 355 2.68 -12.21 -0.90
CA GLU A 355 1.98 -13.40 -1.42
C GLU A 355 0.87 -13.90 -0.50
N SER A 356 1.08 -13.81 0.81
CA SER A 356 0.05 -14.22 1.79
C SER A 356 -1.17 -13.31 1.81
N LEU A 357 -1.03 -12.07 1.32
CA LEU A 357 -2.13 -11.10 1.23
C LEU A 357 -2.98 -11.29 -0.04
N VAL A 358 -2.45 -11.94 -1.08
CA VAL A 358 -3.20 -12.19 -2.32
C VAL A 358 -4.40 -13.08 -2.00
N GLY A 359 -5.60 -12.54 -2.21
CA GLY A 359 -6.88 -13.22 -1.93
C GLY A 359 -7.43 -13.10 -0.51
N SER A 360 -6.71 -12.46 0.43
CA SER A 360 -7.21 -12.28 1.81
C SER A 360 -8.10 -11.04 1.99
N ASN A 361 -8.24 -10.20 0.98
CA ASN A 361 -9.04 -8.97 0.99
C ASN A 361 -10.46 -9.17 0.41
N ASN A 362 -11.07 -10.34 0.57
CA ASN A 362 -12.47 -10.60 0.20
C ASN A 362 -13.35 -10.68 1.43
#